data_5a758d93f18098c158e15191d198d01b
#
_entry.id   5a758d93f18098c158e15191d198d01b
#
_cell.length_a   1.000
_cell.length_b   1.000
_cell.length_c   1.000
_cell.angle_alpha   90.00
_cell.angle_beta   90.00
_cell.angle_gamma   90.00
#
_symmetry.space_group_name_H-M   'P 1'
#
loop_
_entity.id
_entity.type
_entity.pdbx_description
1 polymer ?
#
loop_
_entity_poly.entity_id
_entity_poly.type
_entity_poly.pdbx_seq_one_letter_code
_entity_poly.pdbx_strand_id
1 'polypeptide(L)'
;ARWNYLAAWLYALKQGNGDEAQARDFVAKLYRNVSVLDSGARGSTTTFVERGIGDVLIAWENEALLSVKDLGPDRFDIVVPSSSILAEPPVALVDANAAKHGTEKVAQAYLEYLYSPEGQEIAARHFYRPRLESVAAKYRDQFPALKLYKVDEELGGWTQVQAKHFADGGVFDS
;
A
#
# COMPACT_ATOMS: atom_id res chain seq x y z
N ALA A 1 0.84 4.46 -5.95
CA ALA A 1 0.37 5.84 -5.90
C ALA A 1 -1.07 5.98 -5.42
N ARG A 2 -2.05 5.32 -6.05
CA ARG A 2 -3.47 5.46 -5.66
C ARG A 2 -3.76 5.13 -4.20
N TRP A 3 -3.16 4.09 -3.65
CA TRP A 3 -3.32 3.70 -2.25
C TRP A 3 -2.82 4.78 -1.27
N ASN A 4 -1.66 5.39 -1.54
CA ASN A 4 -1.11 6.44 -0.68
C ASN A 4 -2.01 7.68 -0.68
N TYR A 5 -2.51 8.08 -1.86
CA TYR A 5 -3.50 9.15 -1.98
C TYR A 5 -4.76 8.85 -1.17
N LEU A 6 -5.33 7.64 -1.34
CA LEU A 6 -6.56 7.24 -0.62
C LEU A 6 -6.33 7.13 0.89
N ALA A 7 -5.16 6.71 1.33
CA ALA A 7 -4.84 6.70 2.76
C ALA A 7 -4.85 8.11 3.36
N ALA A 8 -4.23 9.07 2.67
CA ALA A 8 -4.22 10.48 3.08
C ALA A 8 -5.62 11.10 3.04
N TRP A 9 -6.39 10.80 1.99
CA TRP A 9 -7.77 11.24 1.85
C TRP A 9 -8.66 10.73 2.98
N LEU A 10 -8.62 9.41 3.24
CA LEU A 10 -9.40 8.80 4.32
C LEU A 10 -9.01 9.32 5.70
N TYR A 11 -7.73 9.50 5.94
CA TYR A 11 -7.27 10.11 7.19
C TYR A 11 -7.91 11.48 7.40
N ALA A 12 -7.80 12.36 6.42
CA ALA A 12 -8.35 13.71 6.50
C ALA A 12 -9.88 13.71 6.61
N LEU A 13 -10.56 12.86 5.84
CA LEU A 13 -12.01 12.70 5.87
C LEU A 13 -12.50 12.28 7.26
N LYS A 14 -11.79 11.36 7.93
CA LYS A 14 -12.12 10.92 9.29
C LYS A 14 -11.86 12.00 10.35
N GLN A 15 -10.78 12.79 10.19
CA GLN A 15 -10.51 13.94 11.08
C GLN A 15 -11.54 15.05 10.91
N GLY A 16 -12.01 15.27 9.69
CA GLY A 16 -13.02 16.29 9.36
C GLY A 16 -14.47 15.83 9.47
N ASN A 17 -14.76 14.71 10.16
CA ASN A 17 -16.12 14.16 10.31
C ASN A 17 -16.87 13.99 8.98
N GLY A 18 -16.17 13.61 7.92
CA GLY A 18 -16.73 13.39 6.58
C GLY A 18 -16.71 14.62 5.66
N ASP A 19 -16.05 15.70 6.05
CA ASP A 19 -15.92 16.90 5.22
C ASP A 19 -14.91 16.67 4.08
N GLU A 20 -15.42 16.54 2.88
CA GLU A 20 -14.62 16.31 1.68
C GLU A 20 -13.81 17.55 1.26
N ALA A 21 -14.26 18.75 1.56
CA ALA A 21 -13.51 19.96 1.26
C ALA A 21 -12.24 20.02 2.10
N GLN A 22 -12.33 19.68 3.39
CA GLN A 22 -11.17 19.56 4.26
C GLN A 22 -10.24 18.44 3.80
N ALA A 23 -10.77 17.30 3.37
CA ALA A 23 -9.95 16.20 2.84
C ALA A 23 -9.18 16.62 1.59
N ARG A 24 -9.84 17.33 0.66
CA ARG A 24 -9.21 17.89 -0.54
C ARG A 24 -8.09 18.87 -0.20
N ASP A 25 -8.36 19.82 0.69
CA ASP A 25 -7.37 20.80 1.12
C ASP A 25 -6.15 20.15 1.77
N PHE A 26 -6.38 19.13 2.61
CA PHE A 26 -5.30 18.38 3.25
C PHE A 26 -4.41 17.68 2.21
N VAL A 27 -5.02 16.95 1.28
CA VAL A 27 -4.29 16.24 0.23
C VAL A 27 -3.58 17.21 -0.70
N ALA A 28 -4.20 18.31 -1.09
CA ALA A 28 -3.56 19.34 -1.90
C ALA A 28 -2.33 19.95 -1.21
N LYS A 29 -2.40 20.22 0.10
CA LYS A 29 -1.24 20.67 0.89
C LYS A 29 -0.14 19.63 0.96
N LEU A 30 -0.51 18.35 1.16
CA LEU A 30 0.45 17.25 1.15
C LEU A 30 1.22 17.19 -0.18
N TYR A 31 0.51 17.19 -1.31
CA TYR A 31 1.13 17.08 -2.63
C TYR A 31 1.98 18.30 -3.02
N ARG A 32 1.64 19.52 -2.54
CA ARG A 32 2.49 20.71 -2.74
C ARG A 32 3.88 20.58 -2.10
N ASN A 33 4.01 19.75 -1.08
CA ASN A 33 5.28 19.50 -0.39
C ASN A 33 6.06 18.33 -0.99
N VAL A 34 5.53 17.63 -2.01
CA VAL A 34 6.20 16.50 -2.65
C VAL A 34 7.18 17.01 -3.70
N SER A 35 8.47 16.84 -3.44
CA SER A 35 9.54 17.29 -4.35
C SER A 35 9.67 16.37 -5.58
N VAL A 36 9.42 15.07 -5.42
CA VAL A 36 9.56 14.05 -6.47
C VAL A 36 8.40 13.07 -6.41
N LEU A 37 7.71 12.90 -7.54
CA LEU A 37 6.71 11.86 -7.75
C LEU A 37 7.30 10.77 -8.66
N ASP A 38 7.84 9.73 -8.04
CA ASP A 38 8.38 8.59 -8.76
C ASP A 38 7.29 7.70 -9.36
N SER A 39 7.65 6.93 -10.38
CA SER A 39 6.72 6.03 -11.08
C SER A 39 6.31 4.80 -10.27
N GLY A 40 6.97 4.51 -9.14
CA GLY A 40 6.69 3.34 -8.31
C GLY A 40 7.28 3.43 -6.91
N ALA A 41 6.82 2.55 -6.03
CA ALA A 41 7.22 2.53 -4.62
C ALA A 41 8.74 2.38 -4.44
N ARG A 42 9.37 1.43 -5.14
CA ARG A 42 10.82 1.22 -5.09
C ARG A 42 11.59 2.45 -5.60
N GLY A 43 11.11 3.11 -6.65
CA GLY A 43 11.70 4.37 -7.15
C GLY A 43 11.71 5.46 -6.07
N SER A 44 10.58 5.66 -5.39
CA SER A 44 10.48 6.62 -4.29
C SER A 44 11.41 6.28 -3.14
N THR A 45 11.51 5.00 -2.77
CA THR A 45 12.45 4.54 -1.74
C THR A 45 13.89 4.86 -2.14
N THR A 46 14.30 4.53 -3.36
CA THR A 46 15.65 4.83 -3.89
C THR A 46 15.93 6.32 -3.89
N THR A 47 14.98 7.14 -4.34
CA THR A 47 15.12 8.60 -4.36
C THR A 47 15.35 9.16 -2.95
N PHE A 48 14.59 8.71 -1.97
CA PHE A 48 14.74 9.15 -0.59
C PHE A 48 16.01 8.61 0.06
N VAL A 49 16.25 7.30 -0.03
CA VAL A 49 17.28 6.59 0.73
C VAL A 49 18.68 6.79 0.15
N GLU A 50 18.82 6.69 -1.18
CA GLU A 50 20.13 6.73 -1.84
C GLU A 50 20.50 8.14 -2.30
N ARG A 51 19.52 8.92 -2.77
CA ARG A 51 19.76 10.29 -3.27
C ARG A 51 19.57 11.36 -2.21
N GLY A 52 19.00 11.02 -1.05
CA GLY A 52 18.80 11.95 0.07
C GLY A 52 17.83 13.08 -0.26
N ILE A 53 16.82 12.83 -1.09
CA ILE A 53 15.85 13.84 -1.49
C ILE A 53 14.58 13.70 -0.65
N GLY A 54 14.23 14.76 0.08
CA GLY A 54 13.08 14.84 0.97
C GLY A 54 13.42 14.52 2.43
N ASP A 55 12.57 14.98 3.33
CA ASP A 55 12.72 14.78 4.77
C ASP A 55 11.83 13.63 5.28
N VAL A 56 10.77 13.30 4.55
CA VAL A 56 9.81 12.25 4.87
C VAL A 56 9.49 11.46 3.62
N LEU A 57 9.53 10.13 3.73
CA LEU A 57 9.05 9.22 2.71
C LEU A 57 7.70 8.63 3.13
N ILE A 58 6.68 8.83 2.30
CA ILE A 58 5.43 8.07 2.43
C ILE A 58 5.58 6.78 1.65
N ALA A 59 5.78 5.69 2.37
CA ALA A 59 6.09 4.38 1.79
C ALA A 59 5.06 3.31 2.16
N TRP A 60 5.10 2.23 1.41
CA TRP A 60 4.52 0.96 1.87
C TRP A 60 5.30 0.43 3.06
N GLU A 61 4.63 -0.24 3.99
CA GLU A 61 5.24 -0.79 5.19
C GLU A 61 6.43 -1.71 4.87
N ASN A 62 6.29 -2.58 3.88
CA ASN A 62 7.37 -3.46 3.46
C ASN A 62 8.61 -2.71 2.94
N GLU A 63 8.44 -1.59 2.24
CA GLU A 63 9.55 -0.76 1.77
C GLU A 63 10.28 -0.09 2.94
N ALA A 64 9.54 0.40 3.93
CA ALA A 64 10.12 1.02 5.13
C ALA A 64 10.93 0.00 5.95
N LEU A 65 10.34 -1.17 6.22
CA LEU A 65 11.00 -2.23 6.97
C LEU A 65 12.24 -2.77 6.25
N LEU A 66 12.16 -2.93 4.92
CA LEU A 66 13.29 -3.37 4.10
C LEU A 66 14.43 -2.34 4.12
N SER A 67 14.10 -1.06 4.04
CA SER A 67 15.10 0.02 4.08
C SER A 67 15.89 0.01 5.39
N VAL A 68 15.22 -0.18 6.53
CA VAL A 68 15.88 -0.29 7.84
C VAL A 68 16.73 -1.56 7.92
N LYS A 69 16.24 -2.69 7.39
CA LYS A 69 17.01 -3.94 7.34
C LYS A 69 18.30 -3.80 6.53
N ASP A 70 18.22 -3.18 5.36
CA ASP A 70 19.34 -3.13 4.40
C ASP A 70 20.37 -2.05 4.77
N LEU A 71 19.95 -0.96 5.41
CA LEU A 71 20.78 0.22 5.66
C LEU A 71 21.11 0.46 7.13
N GLY A 72 20.50 -0.30 8.02
CA GLY A 72 20.66 -0.20 9.47
C GLY A 72 19.60 0.68 10.16
N PRO A 73 19.37 0.41 11.45
CA PRO A 73 18.29 1.06 12.21
C PRO A 73 18.53 2.53 12.53
N ASP A 74 19.79 2.99 12.45
CA ASP A 74 20.17 4.36 12.84
C ASP A 74 20.01 5.39 11.71
N ARG A 75 19.56 4.96 10.53
CA ARG A 75 19.44 5.85 9.37
C ARG A 75 18.05 6.46 9.19
N PHE A 76 17.03 5.77 9.62
CA PHE A 76 15.63 6.17 9.43
C PHE A 76 14.77 5.78 10.62
N ASP A 77 13.88 6.67 11.00
CA ASP A 77 12.80 6.36 11.94
C ASP A 77 11.56 5.94 11.16
N ILE A 78 10.95 4.82 11.55
CA ILE A 78 9.67 4.39 10.99
C ILE A 78 8.55 4.94 11.86
N VAL A 79 7.78 5.87 11.32
CA VAL A 79 6.59 6.41 11.96
C VAL A 79 5.37 5.64 11.46
N VAL A 80 4.79 4.81 12.33
CA VAL A 80 3.54 4.10 12.03
C VAL A 80 2.38 5.08 12.26
N PRO A 81 1.54 5.35 11.24
CA PRO A 81 0.43 6.29 11.37
C PRO A 81 -0.66 5.72 12.30
N SER A 82 -1.51 6.59 12.84
CA SER A 82 -2.64 6.18 13.71
C SER A 82 -3.68 5.32 12.96
N SER A 83 -3.74 5.46 11.65
CA SER A 83 -4.59 4.65 10.77
C SER A 83 -4.03 4.65 9.35
N SER A 84 -4.36 3.62 8.58
CA SER A 84 -3.98 3.50 7.18
C SER A 84 -5.05 2.78 6.38
N ILE A 85 -4.76 2.56 5.11
CA ILE A 85 -5.64 1.83 4.20
C ILE A 85 -5.15 0.39 4.04
N LEU A 86 -6.07 -0.56 4.05
CA LEU A 86 -5.75 -1.95 3.75
C LEU A 86 -5.60 -2.13 2.24
N ALA A 87 -4.38 -2.34 1.81
CA ALA A 87 -4.08 -2.62 0.40
C ALA A 87 -4.15 -4.13 0.15
N GLU A 88 -5.17 -4.55 -0.58
CA GLU A 88 -5.41 -5.95 -0.95
C GLU A 88 -5.47 -6.06 -2.48
N PRO A 89 -4.33 -5.95 -3.18
CA PRO A 89 -4.33 -6.10 -4.63
C PRO A 89 -4.70 -7.54 -5.00
N PRO A 90 -5.75 -7.75 -5.83
CA PRO A 90 -6.13 -9.08 -6.25
C PRO A 90 -5.09 -9.65 -7.20
N VAL A 91 -4.90 -10.96 -7.14
CA VAL A 91 -4.17 -11.74 -8.14
C VAL A 91 -5.14 -12.59 -8.93
N ALA A 92 -4.92 -12.72 -10.23
CA ALA A 92 -5.77 -13.50 -11.11
C ALA A 92 -4.95 -14.27 -12.15
N LEU A 93 -5.44 -15.42 -12.53
CA LEU A 93 -4.93 -16.15 -13.69
C LEU A 93 -5.35 -15.41 -14.97
N VAL A 94 -4.41 -15.24 -15.88
CA VAL A 94 -4.71 -14.76 -17.24
C VAL A 94 -4.99 -15.97 -18.13
N ASP A 95 -6.24 -16.41 -18.15
CA ASP A 95 -6.65 -17.69 -18.72
C ASP A 95 -6.16 -17.90 -20.16
N ALA A 96 -6.36 -16.91 -21.04
CA ALA A 96 -5.94 -17.00 -22.43
C ALA A 96 -4.42 -17.22 -22.60
N ASN A 97 -3.61 -16.58 -21.76
CA ASN A 97 -2.15 -16.74 -21.79
C ASN A 97 -1.72 -18.10 -21.21
N ALA A 98 -2.32 -18.48 -20.09
CA ALA A 98 -2.03 -19.76 -19.46
C ALA A 98 -2.39 -20.93 -20.38
N ALA A 99 -3.56 -20.89 -21.02
CA ALA A 99 -3.99 -21.90 -22.01
C ALA A 99 -3.06 -21.95 -23.21
N LYS A 100 -2.67 -20.80 -23.77
CA LYS A 100 -1.74 -20.73 -24.90
C LYS A 100 -0.39 -21.38 -24.60
N HIS A 101 0.08 -21.32 -23.37
CA HIS A 101 1.37 -21.88 -22.93
C HIS A 101 1.23 -23.26 -22.25
N GLY A 102 0.01 -23.78 -22.06
CA GLY A 102 -0.23 -25.04 -21.35
C GLY A 102 0.18 -25.00 -19.87
N THR A 103 0.09 -23.81 -19.24
CA THR A 103 0.56 -23.59 -17.87
C THR A 103 -0.55 -23.37 -16.84
N GLU A 104 -1.82 -23.62 -17.20
CA GLU A 104 -2.97 -23.35 -16.34
C GLU A 104 -2.83 -23.99 -14.95
N LYS A 105 -2.47 -25.28 -14.91
CA LYS A 105 -2.34 -26.03 -13.65
C LYS A 105 -1.21 -25.49 -12.78
N VAL A 106 -0.08 -25.14 -13.37
CA VAL A 106 1.07 -24.61 -12.64
C VAL A 106 0.77 -23.20 -12.12
N ALA A 107 0.16 -22.36 -12.93
CA ALA A 107 -0.22 -21.01 -12.55
C ALA A 107 -1.28 -21.03 -11.44
N GLN A 108 -2.28 -21.89 -11.54
CA GLN A 108 -3.29 -22.09 -10.50
C GLN A 108 -2.64 -22.53 -9.17
N ALA A 109 -1.79 -23.56 -9.22
CA ALA A 109 -1.09 -24.05 -8.03
C ALA A 109 -0.20 -22.96 -7.39
N TYR A 110 0.45 -22.12 -8.20
CA TYR A 110 1.23 -20.98 -7.70
C TYR A 110 0.36 -19.97 -6.97
N LEU A 111 -0.80 -19.60 -7.56
CA LEU A 111 -1.71 -18.65 -6.91
C LEU A 111 -2.27 -19.20 -5.60
N GLU A 112 -2.63 -20.48 -5.56
CA GLU A 112 -3.10 -21.14 -4.34
C GLU A 112 -2.01 -21.21 -3.27
N TYR A 113 -0.76 -21.45 -3.66
CA TYR A 113 0.37 -21.49 -2.74
C TYR A 113 0.58 -20.17 -2.01
N LEU A 114 0.30 -19.02 -2.64
CA LEU A 114 0.41 -17.71 -1.98
C LEU A 114 -0.48 -17.59 -0.73
N TYR A 115 -1.55 -18.37 -0.65
CA TYR A 115 -2.48 -18.41 0.48
C TYR A 115 -2.22 -19.58 1.44
N SER A 116 -1.24 -20.43 1.15
CA SER A 116 -0.83 -21.51 2.06
C SER A 116 -0.10 -20.96 3.28
N PRO A 117 -0.04 -21.70 4.42
CA PRO A 117 0.75 -21.28 5.57
C PRO A 117 2.22 -20.99 5.22
N GLU A 118 2.83 -21.82 4.37
CA GLU A 118 4.22 -21.65 3.92
C GLU A 118 4.39 -20.38 3.07
N GLY A 119 3.50 -20.16 2.10
CA GLY A 119 3.51 -18.94 1.27
C GLY A 119 3.33 -17.67 2.09
N GLN A 120 2.42 -17.70 3.05
CA GLN A 120 2.19 -16.59 3.97
C GLN A 120 3.37 -16.35 4.92
N GLU A 121 4.07 -17.40 5.35
CA GLU A 121 5.27 -17.27 6.17
C GLU A 121 6.45 -16.69 5.37
N ILE A 122 6.58 -17.07 4.10
CA ILE A 122 7.55 -16.44 3.20
C ILE A 122 7.22 -14.95 3.03
N ALA A 123 5.97 -14.61 2.79
CA ALA A 123 5.54 -13.21 2.69
C ALA A 123 5.91 -12.41 3.95
N ALA A 124 5.63 -12.94 5.14
CA ALA A 124 5.94 -12.29 6.41
C ALA A 124 7.45 -12.06 6.60
N ARG A 125 8.29 -13.04 6.25
CA ARG A 125 9.76 -12.90 6.28
C ARG A 125 10.28 -11.82 5.32
N HIS A 126 9.52 -11.50 4.28
CA HIS A 126 9.81 -10.43 3.33
C HIS A 126 9.02 -9.13 3.62
N PHE A 127 8.58 -8.97 4.86
CA PHE A 127 7.88 -7.77 5.37
C PHE A 127 6.49 -7.51 4.78
N TYR A 128 5.83 -8.52 4.23
CA TYR A 128 4.42 -8.42 3.86
C TYR A 128 3.54 -8.98 4.98
N ARG A 129 2.53 -8.23 5.40
CA ARG A 129 1.60 -8.66 6.44
C ARG A 129 0.86 -9.93 6.01
N PRO A 130 1.00 -11.04 6.74
CA PRO A 130 0.29 -12.26 6.40
C PRO A 130 -1.21 -12.13 6.72
N ARG A 131 -2.04 -12.80 5.91
CA ARG A 131 -3.50 -12.83 6.09
C ARG A 131 -3.95 -13.94 7.04
N LEU A 132 -3.22 -15.04 7.10
CA LEU A 132 -3.54 -16.14 8.00
C LEU A 132 -3.19 -15.78 9.43
N GLU A 133 -4.19 -15.81 10.33
CA GLU A 133 -4.01 -15.45 11.75
C GLU A 133 -2.94 -16.31 12.44
N SER A 134 -2.88 -17.61 12.11
CA SER A 134 -1.86 -18.52 12.64
C SER A 134 -0.43 -18.12 12.27
N VAL A 135 -0.24 -17.49 11.10
CA VAL A 135 1.05 -16.94 10.69
C VAL A 135 1.23 -15.55 11.27
N ALA A 136 0.21 -14.68 11.18
CA ALA A 136 0.25 -13.32 11.72
C ALA A 136 0.63 -13.29 13.19
N ALA A 137 0.14 -14.25 13.98
CA ALA A 137 0.48 -14.39 15.40
C ALA A 137 1.98 -14.56 15.68
N LYS A 138 2.70 -15.21 14.75
CA LYS A 138 4.16 -15.42 14.89
C LYS A 138 4.98 -14.15 14.61
N TYR A 139 4.40 -13.18 13.90
CA TYR A 139 5.08 -11.97 13.42
C TYR A 139 4.54 -10.67 14.04
N ARG A 140 3.86 -10.76 15.19
CA ARG A 140 3.24 -9.60 15.86
C ARG A 140 4.25 -8.52 16.24
N ASP A 141 5.46 -8.90 16.59
CA ASP A 141 6.52 -7.93 16.94
C ASP A 141 7.04 -7.17 15.72
N GLN A 142 6.95 -7.79 14.53
CA GLN A 142 7.35 -7.16 13.28
C GLN A 142 6.28 -6.21 12.73
N PHE A 143 5.00 -6.51 12.98
CA PHE A 143 3.87 -5.77 12.46
C PHE A 143 3.01 -5.20 13.59
N PRO A 144 3.23 -3.95 14.00
CA PRO A 144 2.44 -3.33 15.05
C PRO A 144 0.95 -3.27 14.68
N ALA A 145 0.11 -3.28 15.71
CA ALA A 145 -1.33 -3.13 15.51
C ALA A 145 -1.64 -1.77 14.86
N LEU A 146 -2.44 -1.79 13.82
CA LEU A 146 -2.78 -0.62 13.03
C LEU A 146 -4.27 -0.66 12.64
N LYS A 147 -4.96 0.47 12.77
CA LYS A 147 -6.32 0.61 12.27
C LYS A 147 -6.28 0.73 10.75
N LEU A 148 -6.85 -0.26 10.07
CA LEU A 148 -6.87 -0.32 8.61
C LEU A 148 -8.29 -0.11 8.09
N TYR A 149 -8.44 0.80 7.14
CA TYR A 149 -9.70 1.06 6.44
C TYR A 149 -9.73 0.33 5.11
N LYS A 150 -10.87 -0.20 4.72
CA LYS A 150 -11.09 -0.83 3.41
C LYS A 150 -11.78 0.13 2.46
N VAL A 151 -11.37 0.10 1.19
CA VAL A 151 -11.93 0.95 0.13
C VAL A 151 -13.43 0.67 -0.04
N ASP A 152 -13.83 -0.59 0.01
CA ASP A 152 -15.22 -0.98 -0.19
C ASP A 152 -16.15 -0.47 0.93
N GLU A 153 -15.66 -0.52 2.18
CA GLU A 153 -16.43 -0.11 3.36
C GLU A 153 -16.52 1.41 3.50
N GLU A 154 -15.43 2.11 3.17
CA GLU A 154 -15.30 3.55 3.47
C GLU A 154 -15.57 4.46 2.28
N LEU A 155 -15.35 3.97 1.05
CA LEU A 155 -15.43 4.77 -0.18
C LEU A 155 -16.36 4.17 -1.24
N GLY A 156 -17.12 3.12 -0.91
CA GLY A 156 -18.07 2.48 -1.82
C GLY A 156 -17.44 1.65 -2.93
N GLY A 157 -16.16 1.28 -2.78
CA GLY A 157 -15.47 0.39 -3.71
C GLY A 157 -14.70 1.07 -4.83
N TRP A 158 -13.87 0.28 -5.49
CA TRP A 158 -12.95 0.78 -6.51
C TRP A 158 -13.61 1.40 -7.73
N THR A 159 -14.80 0.94 -8.12
CA THR A 159 -15.55 1.53 -9.24
C THR A 159 -15.91 2.99 -8.95
N GLN A 160 -16.42 3.26 -7.74
CA GLN A 160 -16.75 4.62 -7.33
C GLN A 160 -15.50 5.49 -7.14
N VAL A 161 -14.47 4.94 -6.49
CA VAL A 161 -13.20 5.63 -6.29
C VAL A 161 -12.54 6.00 -7.61
N GLN A 162 -12.55 5.09 -8.59
CA GLN A 162 -12.01 5.38 -9.92
C GLN A 162 -12.77 6.53 -10.60
N ALA A 163 -14.09 6.47 -10.58
CA ALA A 163 -14.91 7.50 -11.22
C ALA A 163 -14.77 8.87 -10.56
N LYS A 164 -14.74 8.90 -9.22
CA LYS A 164 -14.68 10.15 -8.46
C LYS A 164 -13.30 10.78 -8.40
N HIS A 165 -12.27 9.98 -8.17
CA HIS A 165 -10.94 10.49 -7.85
C HIS A 165 -9.96 10.42 -9.02
N PHE A 166 -10.04 9.41 -9.87
CA PHE A 166 -8.98 9.09 -10.82
C PHE A 166 -9.42 9.05 -12.31
N ALA A 167 -10.67 9.33 -12.61
CA ALA A 167 -11.09 9.61 -13.98
C ALA A 167 -10.58 10.99 -14.41
N ASP A 168 -10.49 11.21 -15.72
CA ASP A 168 -10.10 12.51 -16.28
C ASP A 168 -10.98 13.63 -15.71
N GLY A 169 -10.35 14.64 -15.13
CA GLY A 169 -11.04 15.71 -14.42
C GLY A 169 -11.58 15.34 -13.04
N GLY A 170 -11.19 14.20 -12.50
CA GLY A 170 -11.54 13.78 -11.14
C GLY A 170 -10.88 14.62 -10.05
N VAL A 171 -11.16 14.27 -8.79
CA VAL A 171 -10.65 15.03 -7.61
C VAL A 171 -9.13 15.09 -7.60
N PHE A 172 -8.43 14.08 -8.11
CA PHE A 172 -6.97 14.05 -8.13
C PHE A 172 -6.37 15.06 -9.11
N ASP A 173 -7.08 15.39 -10.19
CA ASP A 173 -6.61 16.31 -11.24
C ASP A 173 -6.90 17.78 -10.92
N SER A 174 -7.65 18.03 -9.86
CA SER A 174 -8.14 19.37 -9.48
C SER A 174 -7.51 19.85 -8.19
#